data_1d334a4b17245d8997f054bbf4db06e2
#
_entry.id   1d334a4b17245d8997f054bbf4db06e2
#
_cell.length_a   1.000
_cell.length_b   1.000
_cell.length_c   1.000
_cell.angle_alpha   90.00
_cell.angle_beta   90.00
_cell.angle_gamma   90.00
#
_symmetry.space_group_name_H-M   'P 1'
#
loop_
_entity.id
_entity.type
_entity.pdbx_description
1 polymer ?
#
loop_
_entity_poly.entity_id
_entity_poly.type
_entity_poly.pdbx_seq_one_letter_code
_entity_poly.pdbx_strand_id
1 'polypeptide(L)'
;MVKRLPELVGALAQQVDLQNVTAIGVSTRPRAVEGSYMPCFLAGWSQASCLAQILGVPLYPFSHQQGHIAASLWSAQRLELLQAPHLAWHLSGGTTELLLVTPDAGAVKAEKLGGTSDLSAGQLIDRTGQLLGLPFPAGKALDALSRESVCRERFRVKLRDLTFSFSGLQNQAERFYARTGSAADTARFVLNCLSGCIADATRQALMLYPGLPVVFSGGVASNSLLRERMGEFSPIFAEPQYSTDNAMGVAVLAAVQEGL
;
A
#
# COMPACT_ATOMS: atom_id res chain seq x y z
N MET A 1 -8.77 15.14 14.49
CA MET A 1 -8.98 15.49 13.07
C MET A 1 -9.64 16.85 12.93
N VAL A 2 -10.85 17.10 13.42
CA VAL A 2 -11.60 18.35 13.24
C VAL A 2 -10.81 19.60 13.66
N LYS A 3 -10.06 19.57 14.77
CA LYS A 3 -9.24 20.70 15.23
C LYS A 3 -8.02 21.00 14.32
N ARG A 4 -7.45 19.98 13.68
CA ARG A 4 -6.23 20.14 12.84
C ARG A 4 -6.52 20.54 11.41
N LEU A 5 -7.71 20.26 10.87
CA LEU A 5 -8.04 20.59 9.49
C LEU A 5 -7.99 22.12 9.22
N PRO A 6 -8.56 23.00 10.06
CA PRO A 6 -8.44 24.44 9.85
C PRO A 6 -6.99 24.94 9.89
N GLU A 7 -6.16 24.38 10.78
CA GLU A 7 -4.73 24.73 10.88
C GLU A 7 -3.99 24.35 9.60
N LEU A 8 -4.26 23.15 9.04
CA LEU A 8 -3.66 22.69 7.80
C LEU A 8 -4.12 23.50 6.59
N VAL A 9 -5.40 23.87 6.53
CA VAL A 9 -5.92 24.76 5.46
C VAL A 9 -5.28 26.14 5.55
N GLY A 10 -5.14 26.70 6.78
CA GLY A 10 -4.44 27.97 6.98
C GLY A 10 -2.97 27.94 6.56
N ALA A 11 -2.28 26.82 6.87
CA ALA A 11 -0.89 26.62 6.43
C ALA A 11 -0.78 26.46 4.91
N LEU A 12 -1.72 25.76 4.28
CA LEU A 12 -1.77 25.61 2.82
C LEU A 12 -1.99 26.95 2.14
N ALA A 13 -2.92 27.77 2.65
CA ALA A 13 -3.22 29.12 2.10
C ALA A 13 -2.04 30.08 2.17
N GLN A 14 -1.03 29.82 3.01
CA GLN A 14 0.21 30.60 3.04
C GLN A 14 1.23 30.14 2.00
N GLN A 15 1.08 28.93 1.44
CA GLN A 15 2.03 28.33 0.50
C GLN A 15 1.55 28.37 -0.95
N VAL A 16 0.24 28.41 -1.16
CA VAL A 16 -0.38 28.41 -2.49
C VAL A 16 -1.41 29.53 -2.60
N ASP A 17 -1.51 30.13 -3.79
CA ASP A 17 -2.58 31.07 -4.11
C ASP A 17 -3.88 30.29 -4.32
N LEU A 18 -4.83 30.45 -3.41
CA LEU A 18 -6.13 29.77 -3.46
C LEU A 18 -6.97 30.15 -4.68
N GLN A 19 -6.69 31.29 -5.34
CA GLN A 19 -7.36 31.69 -6.58
C GLN A 19 -6.99 30.79 -7.77
N ASN A 20 -5.86 30.10 -7.68
CA ASN A 20 -5.40 29.16 -8.69
C ASN A 20 -5.91 27.72 -8.47
N VAL A 21 -6.68 27.47 -7.42
CA VAL A 21 -7.32 26.16 -7.18
C VAL A 21 -8.45 25.97 -8.18
N THR A 22 -8.38 24.91 -8.98
CA THR A 22 -9.36 24.59 -10.04
C THR A 22 -10.34 23.49 -9.62
N ALA A 23 -9.97 22.63 -8.67
CA ALA A 23 -10.82 21.55 -8.18
C ALA A 23 -10.38 21.10 -6.78
N ILE A 24 -11.27 20.41 -6.08
CA ILE A 24 -10.98 19.78 -4.79
C ILE A 24 -11.30 18.28 -4.86
N GLY A 25 -10.32 17.44 -4.55
CA GLY A 25 -10.50 16.00 -4.34
C GLY A 25 -10.61 15.68 -2.86
N VAL A 26 -11.51 14.76 -2.49
CA VAL A 26 -11.69 14.36 -1.09
C VAL A 26 -12.02 12.88 -0.93
N SER A 27 -11.42 12.23 0.07
CA SER A 27 -11.81 10.88 0.48
C SER A 27 -13.11 10.92 1.30
N THR A 28 -14.12 10.16 0.88
CA THR A 28 -15.47 10.12 1.51
C THR A 28 -15.78 8.80 2.19
N ARG A 29 -15.00 7.75 1.90
CA ARG A 29 -15.21 6.38 2.41
C ARG A 29 -13.92 5.56 2.25
N PRO A 30 -13.75 4.46 3.02
CA PRO A 30 -12.56 3.59 2.91
C PRO A 30 -12.38 2.99 1.51
N ARG A 31 -13.41 2.37 0.96
CA ARG A 31 -13.40 1.66 -0.34
C ARG A 31 -14.59 2.08 -1.20
N ALA A 32 -14.47 1.95 -2.52
CA ALA A 32 -15.53 2.25 -3.48
C ALA A 32 -16.54 1.08 -3.60
N VAL A 33 -17.07 0.61 -2.46
CA VAL A 33 -18.08 -0.45 -2.37
C VAL A 33 -19.25 0.00 -1.50
N GLU A 34 -20.42 -0.57 -1.75
CA GLU A 34 -21.61 -0.29 -0.96
C GLU A 34 -21.39 -0.64 0.51
N GLY A 35 -21.95 0.17 1.43
CA GLY A 35 -21.78 0.00 2.88
C GLY A 35 -20.39 0.35 3.43
N SER A 36 -19.43 0.74 2.61
CA SER A 36 -18.12 1.21 3.08
C SER A 36 -18.23 2.57 3.72
N TYR A 37 -18.15 2.62 5.05
CA TYR A 37 -18.34 3.82 5.86
C TYR A 37 -17.35 3.88 7.01
N MET A 38 -16.86 5.09 7.29
CA MET A 38 -16.05 5.41 8.47
C MET A 38 -16.27 6.89 8.84
N PRO A 39 -16.67 7.20 10.10
CA PRO A 39 -17.05 8.57 10.50
C PRO A 39 -15.98 9.63 10.28
N CYS A 40 -14.70 9.26 10.32
CA CYS A 40 -13.61 10.22 10.14
C CYS A 40 -13.64 10.91 8.76
N PHE A 41 -14.18 10.27 7.72
CA PHE A 41 -14.27 10.88 6.39
C PHE A 41 -15.29 11.99 6.31
N LEU A 42 -16.32 12.02 7.20
CA LEU A 42 -17.30 13.11 7.25
C LEU A 42 -16.65 14.46 7.58
N ALA A 43 -15.64 14.48 8.42
CA ALA A 43 -14.91 15.71 8.75
C ALA A 43 -14.18 16.28 7.52
N GLY A 44 -13.52 15.42 6.74
CA GLY A 44 -12.87 15.81 5.48
C GLY A 44 -13.87 16.31 4.45
N TRP A 45 -14.97 15.54 4.27
CA TRP A 45 -16.05 15.92 3.36
C TRP A 45 -16.66 17.28 3.68
N SER A 46 -16.99 17.53 4.96
CA SER A 46 -17.57 18.79 5.40
C SER A 46 -16.66 19.99 5.09
N GLN A 47 -15.37 19.89 5.40
CA GLN A 47 -14.41 20.96 5.12
C GLN A 47 -14.21 21.17 3.61
N ALA A 48 -14.05 20.09 2.85
CA ALA A 48 -13.88 20.16 1.40
C ALA A 48 -15.10 20.78 0.72
N SER A 49 -16.33 20.43 1.19
CA SER A 49 -17.58 21.01 0.66
C SER A 49 -17.68 22.51 0.92
N CYS A 50 -17.32 22.98 2.12
CA CYS A 50 -17.28 24.40 2.44
C CYS A 50 -16.26 25.15 1.56
N LEU A 51 -15.05 24.60 1.42
CA LEU A 51 -14.00 25.21 0.60
C LEU A 51 -14.41 25.28 -0.87
N ALA A 52 -14.95 24.20 -1.42
CA ALA A 52 -15.41 24.17 -2.81
C ALA A 52 -16.47 25.24 -3.10
N GLN A 53 -17.44 25.41 -2.18
CA GLN A 53 -18.48 26.45 -2.31
C GLN A 53 -17.90 27.87 -2.23
N ILE A 54 -16.96 28.11 -1.31
CA ILE A 54 -16.34 29.43 -1.15
C ILE A 54 -15.48 29.79 -2.36
N LEU A 55 -14.73 28.82 -2.89
CA LEU A 55 -13.84 29.01 -4.04
C LEU A 55 -14.58 28.95 -5.39
N GLY A 56 -15.81 28.44 -5.41
CA GLY A 56 -16.59 28.28 -6.65
C GLY A 56 -16.02 27.19 -7.59
N VAL A 57 -15.39 26.15 -7.03
CA VAL A 57 -14.73 25.08 -7.80
C VAL A 57 -15.43 23.74 -7.62
N PRO A 58 -15.29 22.78 -8.59
CA PRO A 58 -15.84 21.45 -8.47
C PRO A 58 -15.23 20.67 -7.31
N LEU A 59 -16.06 19.76 -6.74
CA LEU A 59 -15.69 18.86 -5.65
C LEU A 59 -15.85 17.40 -6.11
N TYR A 60 -14.76 16.65 -6.07
CA TYR A 60 -14.72 15.25 -6.52
C TYR A 60 -14.58 14.28 -5.34
N PRO A 61 -15.60 13.44 -5.07
CA PRO A 61 -15.55 12.43 -4.03
C PRO A 61 -14.89 11.15 -4.53
N PHE A 62 -13.92 10.66 -3.77
CA PHE A 62 -13.24 9.39 -4.02
C PHE A 62 -13.29 8.49 -2.78
N SER A 63 -12.95 7.22 -2.92
CA SER A 63 -12.60 6.39 -1.78
C SER A 63 -11.13 6.58 -1.38
N HIS A 64 -10.82 6.29 -0.13
CA HIS A 64 -9.44 6.34 0.38
C HIS A 64 -8.52 5.38 -0.40
N GLN A 65 -9.02 4.18 -0.73
CA GLN A 65 -8.29 3.20 -1.53
C GLN A 65 -7.96 3.72 -2.94
N GLN A 66 -8.88 4.42 -3.61
CA GLN A 66 -8.61 5.07 -4.90
C GLN A 66 -7.49 6.11 -4.78
N GLY A 67 -7.51 6.91 -3.70
CA GLY A 67 -6.43 7.85 -3.41
C GLY A 67 -5.07 7.16 -3.25
N HIS A 68 -4.98 6.05 -2.51
CA HIS A 68 -3.73 5.30 -2.38
C HIS A 68 -3.22 4.74 -3.71
N ILE A 69 -4.11 4.21 -4.55
CA ILE A 69 -3.72 3.70 -5.87
C ILE A 69 -3.19 4.84 -6.73
N ALA A 70 -3.91 5.96 -6.82
CA ALA A 70 -3.49 7.11 -7.62
C ALA A 70 -2.16 7.73 -7.13
N ALA A 71 -1.96 7.87 -5.81
CA ALA A 71 -0.69 8.33 -5.24
C ALA A 71 0.46 7.40 -5.59
N SER A 72 0.22 6.09 -5.58
CA SER A 72 1.21 5.07 -5.95
C SER A 72 1.60 5.18 -7.42
N LEU A 73 0.63 5.30 -8.32
CA LEU A 73 0.86 5.44 -9.75
C LEU A 73 1.56 6.76 -10.08
N TRP A 74 1.14 7.86 -9.45
CA TRP A 74 1.78 9.17 -9.63
C TRP A 74 3.24 9.13 -9.19
N SER A 75 3.54 8.59 -8.01
CA SER A 75 4.90 8.50 -7.50
C SER A 75 5.80 7.61 -8.35
N ALA A 76 5.24 6.59 -8.98
CA ALA A 76 5.94 5.69 -9.90
C ALA A 76 6.04 6.24 -11.33
N GLN A 77 5.50 7.44 -11.61
CA GLN A 77 5.41 8.05 -12.95
C GLN A 77 4.67 7.16 -13.96
N ARG A 78 3.58 6.52 -13.53
CA ARG A 78 2.78 5.56 -14.30
C ARG A 78 1.28 5.91 -14.29
N LEU A 79 0.96 7.20 -14.38
CA LEU A 79 -0.44 7.69 -14.36
C LEU A 79 -1.28 7.12 -15.50
N GLU A 80 -0.68 6.72 -16.62
CA GLU A 80 -1.39 6.04 -17.71
C GLU A 80 -2.10 4.77 -17.25
N LEU A 81 -1.67 4.14 -16.16
CA LEU A 81 -2.34 2.97 -15.58
C LEU A 81 -3.67 3.29 -14.86
N LEU A 82 -4.00 4.57 -14.66
CA LEU A 82 -5.37 4.94 -14.27
C LEU A 82 -6.39 4.61 -15.38
N GLN A 83 -5.92 4.54 -16.64
CA GLN A 83 -6.75 4.23 -17.82
C GLN A 83 -6.53 2.81 -18.35
N ALA A 84 -5.79 1.95 -17.65
CA ALA A 84 -5.49 0.59 -18.07
C ALA A 84 -5.57 -0.40 -16.89
N PRO A 85 -6.04 -1.64 -17.14
CA PRO A 85 -6.04 -2.67 -16.11
C PRO A 85 -4.62 -2.99 -15.62
N HIS A 86 -4.48 -3.21 -14.32
CA HIS A 86 -3.22 -3.62 -13.72
C HIS A 86 -3.44 -4.39 -12.40
N LEU A 87 -2.44 -5.14 -11.96
CA LEU A 87 -2.40 -5.75 -10.63
C LEU A 87 -1.74 -4.79 -9.65
N ALA A 88 -2.28 -4.68 -8.44
CA ALA A 88 -1.70 -3.84 -7.40
C ALA A 88 -1.56 -4.60 -6.07
N TRP A 89 -0.33 -4.67 -5.56
CA TRP A 89 -0.06 -5.09 -4.20
C TRP A 89 -0.08 -3.89 -3.25
N HIS A 90 -0.88 -3.99 -2.21
CA HIS A 90 -0.78 -3.10 -1.06
C HIS A 90 -0.19 -3.84 0.13
N LEU A 91 1.07 -3.54 0.47
CA LEU A 91 1.89 -4.23 1.48
C LEU A 91 2.26 -3.26 2.60
N SER A 92 1.46 -3.21 3.65
CA SER A 92 1.62 -2.24 4.75
C SER A 92 1.62 -2.90 6.14
N GLY A 93 1.71 -2.10 7.18
CA GLY A 93 1.57 -2.55 8.57
C GLY A 93 0.20 -3.18 8.87
N GLY A 94 -0.86 -2.71 8.24
CA GLY A 94 -2.23 -3.20 8.46
C GLY A 94 -2.79 -4.10 7.35
N THR A 95 -2.23 -4.01 6.14
CA THR A 95 -2.84 -4.62 4.94
C THR A 95 -1.82 -5.41 4.13
N THR A 96 -2.25 -6.55 3.60
CA THR A 96 -1.52 -7.34 2.62
C THR A 96 -2.53 -7.88 1.63
N GLU A 97 -2.76 -7.14 0.56
CA GLU A 97 -3.81 -7.43 -0.43
C GLU A 97 -3.25 -7.34 -1.85
N LEU A 98 -3.69 -8.27 -2.69
CA LEU A 98 -3.54 -8.22 -4.14
C LEU A 98 -4.86 -7.79 -4.75
N LEU A 99 -4.83 -6.76 -5.57
CA LEU A 99 -5.99 -6.15 -6.20
C LEU A 99 -5.88 -6.27 -7.72
N LEU A 100 -7.01 -6.49 -8.38
CA LEU A 100 -7.21 -6.13 -9.79
C LEU A 100 -7.76 -4.70 -9.83
N VAL A 101 -7.04 -3.83 -10.49
CA VAL A 101 -7.44 -2.43 -10.67
C VAL A 101 -7.85 -2.22 -12.11
N THR A 102 -9.03 -1.64 -12.33
CA THR A 102 -9.56 -1.32 -13.66
C THR A 102 -10.02 0.13 -13.70
N PRO A 103 -9.98 0.78 -14.88
CA PRO A 103 -10.53 2.13 -15.06
C PRO A 103 -12.01 2.19 -14.67
N ASP A 104 -12.44 3.29 -14.05
CA ASP A 104 -13.82 3.53 -13.67
C ASP A 104 -14.11 5.05 -13.63
N ALA A 105 -14.80 5.56 -14.65
CA ALA A 105 -15.32 6.93 -14.77
C ALA A 105 -14.34 8.04 -14.30
N GLY A 106 -13.11 8.02 -14.81
CA GLY A 106 -12.06 9.01 -14.44
C GLY A 106 -11.36 8.73 -13.11
N ALA A 107 -11.66 7.60 -12.50
CA ALA A 107 -10.97 7.05 -11.33
C ALA A 107 -10.64 5.57 -11.58
N VAL A 108 -10.56 4.77 -10.52
CA VAL A 108 -10.30 3.34 -10.62
C VAL A 108 -11.26 2.54 -9.74
N LYS A 109 -11.61 1.33 -10.19
CA LYS A 109 -12.25 0.30 -9.41
C LYS A 109 -11.19 -0.72 -9.00
N ALA A 110 -11.15 -1.10 -7.72
CA ALA A 110 -10.24 -2.09 -7.19
C ALA A 110 -11.01 -3.28 -6.65
N GLU A 111 -10.73 -4.46 -7.18
CA GLU A 111 -11.29 -5.74 -6.74
C GLU A 111 -10.20 -6.54 -6.03
N LYS A 112 -10.51 -7.04 -4.84
CA LYS A 112 -9.58 -7.89 -4.10
C LYS A 112 -9.54 -9.29 -4.69
N LEU A 113 -8.39 -9.68 -5.24
CA LEU A 113 -8.14 -11.02 -5.77
C LEU A 113 -7.62 -11.98 -4.69
N GLY A 114 -6.85 -11.47 -3.71
CA GLY A 114 -6.21 -12.30 -2.71
C GLY A 114 -5.44 -11.50 -1.66
N GLY A 115 -4.53 -12.19 -0.99
CA GLY A 115 -3.72 -11.60 0.07
C GLY A 115 -3.72 -12.46 1.33
N THR A 116 -3.32 -11.88 2.45
CA THR A 116 -3.35 -12.61 3.72
C THR A 116 -4.77 -12.73 4.28
N SER A 117 -5.04 -13.88 4.89
CA SER A 117 -6.29 -14.15 5.63
C SER A 117 -6.21 -13.77 7.11
N ASP A 118 -5.02 -13.43 7.62
CA ASP A 118 -4.78 -13.18 9.04
C ASP A 118 -3.77 -12.04 9.27
N LEU A 119 -2.53 -12.36 9.49
CA LEU A 119 -1.45 -11.46 9.83
C LEU A 119 -0.95 -10.72 8.58
N SER A 120 -0.89 -9.38 8.62
CA SER A 120 -0.29 -8.62 7.52
C SER A 120 1.22 -8.82 7.44
N ALA A 121 1.80 -8.53 6.28
CA ALA A 121 3.25 -8.59 6.06
C ALA A 121 4.02 -7.65 7.01
N GLY A 122 3.50 -6.44 7.25
CA GLY A 122 4.10 -5.52 8.19
C GLY A 122 4.02 -5.99 9.63
N GLN A 123 2.87 -6.56 10.05
CA GLN A 123 2.75 -7.16 11.38
C GLN A 123 3.69 -8.34 11.58
N LEU A 124 3.87 -9.20 10.56
CA LEU A 124 4.85 -10.30 10.61
C LEU A 124 6.26 -9.76 10.82
N ILE A 125 6.66 -8.72 10.07
CA ILE A 125 7.95 -8.04 10.19
C ILE A 125 8.13 -7.46 11.60
N ASP A 126 7.12 -6.74 12.10
CA ASP A 126 7.18 -6.10 13.42
C ASP A 126 7.24 -7.12 14.57
N ARG A 127 6.46 -8.21 14.49
CA ARG A 127 6.52 -9.30 15.47
C ARG A 127 7.84 -10.06 15.42
N THR A 128 8.39 -10.27 14.23
CA THR A 128 9.75 -10.82 14.09
C THR A 128 10.78 -9.88 14.69
N GLY A 129 10.66 -8.57 14.44
CA GLY A 129 11.51 -7.57 15.05
C GLY A 129 11.45 -7.59 16.59
N GLN A 130 10.24 -7.70 17.15
CA GLN A 130 10.04 -7.83 18.60
C GLN A 130 10.72 -9.10 19.16
N LEU A 131 10.58 -10.24 18.47
CA LEU A 131 11.26 -11.49 18.83
C LEU A 131 12.78 -11.32 18.88
N LEU A 132 13.34 -10.51 17.99
CA LEU A 132 14.78 -10.27 17.85
C LEU A 132 15.28 -9.04 18.63
N GLY A 133 14.42 -8.38 19.41
CA GLY A 133 14.78 -7.19 20.19
C GLY A 133 15.00 -5.92 19.37
N LEU A 134 14.47 -5.84 18.16
CA LEU A 134 14.59 -4.67 17.28
C LEU A 134 13.57 -3.58 17.62
N PRO A 135 13.87 -2.29 17.35
CA PRO A 135 12.95 -1.18 17.60
C PRO A 135 11.71 -1.25 16.68
N PHE A 136 10.58 -0.75 17.17
CA PHE A 136 9.35 -0.59 16.39
C PHE A 136 9.33 0.80 15.70
N PRO A 137 8.91 0.91 14.43
CA PRO A 137 8.59 -0.19 13.50
C PRO A 137 9.86 -0.88 12.99
N ALA A 138 9.82 -2.23 12.92
CA ALA A 138 11.01 -3.05 12.73
C ALA A 138 11.51 -3.15 11.27
N GLY A 139 10.72 -2.67 10.29
CA GLY A 139 10.95 -2.91 8.86
C GLY A 139 12.37 -2.62 8.39
N LYS A 140 12.89 -1.42 8.68
CA LYS A 140 14.26 -1.01 8.27
C LYS A 140 15.34 -1.81 9.00
N ALA A 141 15.16 -2.03 10.30
CA ALA A 141 16.13 -2.75 11.13
C ALA A 141 16.19 -4.23 10.74
N LEU A 142 15.03 -4.86 10.48
CA LEU A 142 14.95 -6.25 10.06
C LEU A 142 15.55 -6.44 8.64
N ASP A 143 15.31 -5.50 7.72
CA ASP A 143 15.91 -5.53 6.39
C ASP A 143 17.44 -5.43 6.47
N ALA A 144 17.98 -4.48 7.24
CA ALA A 144 19.42 -4.33 7.45
C ALA A 144 20.04 -5.59 8.06
N LEU A 145 19.45 -6.10 9.15
CA LEU A 145 19.93 -7.31 9.82
C LEU A 145 19.92 -8.54 8.89
N SER A 146 18.92 -8.67 8.04
CA SER A 146 18.82 -9.77 7.09
C SER A 146 19.96 -9.81 6.06
N ARG A 147 20.57 -8.66 5.77
CA ARG A 147 21.69 -8.56 4.82
C ARG A 147 23.02 -9.07 5.39
N GLU A 148 23.11 -9.19 6.71
CA GLU A 148 24.27 -9.78 7.40
C GLU A 148 24.28 -11.31 7.28
N SER A 149 23.19 -11.92 6.77
CA SER A 149 23.03 -13.37 6.63
C SER A 149 23.06 -13.83 5.17
N VAL A 150 23.60 -15.01 4.95
CA VAL A 150 23.53 -15.76 3.69
C VAL A 150 22.56 -16.94 3.75
N CYS A 151 21.72 -17.01 4.79
CA CYS A 151 20.75 -18.08 4.99
C CYS A 151 19.82 -18.21 3.77
N ARG A 152 19.68 -19.42 3.25
CA ARG A 152 18.81 -19.77 2.12
C ARG A 152 17.61 -20.60 2.53
N GLU A 153 17.48 -20.94 3.80
CA GLU A 153 16.33 -21.71 4.29
C GLU A 153 15.03 -20.94 4.04
N ARG A 154 14.00 -21.69 3.67
CA ARG A 154 12.66 -21.17 3.42
C ARG A 154 11.60 -22.14 3.92
N PHE A 155 10.54 -21.61 4.50
CA PHE A 155 9.28 -22.28 4.74
C PHE A 155 8.31 -21.88 3.63
N ARG A 156 7.72 -22.86 2.95
CA ARG A 156 6.74 -22.58 1.89
C ARG A 156 5.39 -22.30 2.52
N VAL A 157 4.95 -21.05 2.44
CA VAL A 157 3.59 -20.64 2.81
C VAL A 157 2.62 -21.24 1.80
N LYS A 158 1.54 -21.92 2.28
CA LYS A 158 0.53 -22.47 1.39
C LYS A 158 -0.32 -21.37 0.79
N LEU A 159 -0.50 -21.42 -0.52
CA LEU A 159 -1.33 -20.52 -1.29
C LEU A 159 -2.60 -21.27 -1.73
N ARG A 160 -3.78 -20.69 -1.51
CA ARG A 160 -5.08 -21.16 -1.99
C ARG A 160 -5.79 -19.99 -2.65
N ASP A 161 -6.07 -20.08 -3.93
CA ASP A 161 -6.81 -19.06 -4.68
C ASP A 161 -6.31 -17.63 -4.39
N LEU A 162 -4.99 -17.42 -4.48
CA LEU A 162 -4.27 -16.18 -4.16
C LEU A 162 -4.33 -15.75 -2.67
N THR A 163 -4.91 -16.58 -1.80
CA THR A 163 -5.00 -16.31 -0.36
C THR A 163 -4.01 -17.17 0.43
N PHE A 164 -3.42 -16.60 1.47
CA PHE A 164 -2.43 -17.26 2.33
C PHE A 164 -2.51 -16.76 3.77
N SER A 165 -1.81 -17.45 4.69
CA SER A 165 -1.74 -17.13 6.12
C SER A 165 -0.28 -16.95 6.54
N PHE A 166 0.02 -15.87 7.25
CA PHE A 166 1.35 -15.63 7.82
C PHE A 166 1.50 -16.05 9.28
N SER A 167 0.41 -16.40 9.98
CA SER A 167 0.50 -16.89 11.38
C SER A 167 1.37 -18.15 11.48
N GLY A 168 1.26 -19.06 10.50
CA GLY A 168 2.13 -20.23 10.43
C GLY A 168 3.61 -19.88 10.25
N LEU A 169 3.92 -18.85 9.47
CA LEU A 169 5.29 -18.37 9.28
C LEU A 169 5.84 -17.70 10.54
N GLN A 170 5.03 -16.98 11.31
CA GLN A 170 5.44 -16.44 12.60
C GLN A 170 5.90 -17.56 13.55
N ASN A 171 5.12 -18.61 13.68
CA ASN A 171 5.49 -19.77 14.50
C ASN A 171 6.79 -20.45 14.02
N GLN A 172 7.02 -20.50 12.70
CA GLN A 172 8.27 -21.00 12.14
C GLN A 172 9.46 -20.09 12.43
N ALA A 173 9.28 -18.76 12.43
CA ALA A 173 10.32 -17.81 12.81
C ALA A 173 10.77 -18.00 14.26
N GLU A 174 9.83 -18.19 15.19
CA GLU A 174 10.12 -18.46 16.61
C GLU A 174 10.93 -19.76 16.79
N ARG A 175 10.49 -20.84 16.12
CA ARG A 175 11.19 -22.14 16.12
C ARG A 175 12.58 -22.05 15.48
N PHE A 176 12.69 -21.29 14.40
CA PHE A 176 13.97 -21.09 13.71
C PHE A 176 14.97 -20.35 14.61
N TYR A 177 14.52 -19.28 15.26
CA TYR A 177 15.34 -18.53 16.21
C TYR A 177 15.74 -19.36 17.42
N ALA A 178 14.83 -20.11 18.01
CA ALA A 178 15.14 -21.03 19.12
C ALA A 178 16.16 -22.10 18.75
N ARG A 179 16.16 -22.57 17.49
CA ARG A 179 17.10 -23.57 16.96
C ARG A 179 18.48 -23.00 16.66
N THR A 180 18.55 -21.81 16.11
CA THR A 180 19.81 -21.26 15.56
C THR A 180 20.48 -20.25 16.48
N GLY A 181 19.71 -19.57 17.33
CA GLY A 181 20.18 -18.41 18.13
C GLY A 181 20.61 -17.21 17.29
N SER A 182 20.52 -17.29 15.95
CA SER A 182 20.98 -16.27 15.05
C SER A 182 19.86 -15.30 14.66
N ALA A 183 19.97 -14.06 15.10
CA ALA A 183 19.00 -13.01 14.74
C ALA A 183 19.05 -12.68 13.23
N ALA A 184 20.27 -12.57 12.65
CA ALA A 184 20.45 -12.26 11.25
C ALA A 184 19.87 -13.37 10.33
N ASP A 185 20.11 -14.65 10.66
CA ASP A 185 19.55 -15.77 9.89
C ASP A 185 18.03 -15.84 10.02
N THR A 186 17.48 -15.52 11.19
CA THR A 186 16.02 -15.49 11.42
C THR A 186 15.38 -14.35 10.63
N ALA A 187 15.96 -13.16 10.62
CA ALA A 187 15.50 -12.04 9.80
C ALA A 187 15.49 -12.42 8.31
N ARG A 188 16.60 -13.01 7.81
CA ARG A 188 16.72 -13.46 6.44
C ARG A 188 15.72 -14.56 6.10
N PHE A 189 15.55 -15.55 6.97
CA PHE A 189 14.58 -16.63 6.80
C PHE A 189 13.14 -16.08 6.63
N VAL A 190 12.69 -15.20 7.52
CA VAL A 190 11.34 -14.61 7.45
C VAL A 190 11.14 -13.82 6.17
N LEU A 191 12.09 -12.97 5.79
CA LEU A 191 11.98 -12.17 4.58
C LEU A 191 12.07 -13.02 3.31
N ASN A 192 12.85 -14.09 3.28
CA ASN A 192 12.86 -15.07 2.19
C ASN A 192 11.50 -15.78 2.03
N CYS A 193 10.86 -16.14 3.15
CA CYS A 193 9.54 -16.79 3.13
C CYS A 193 8.44 -15.83 2.67
N LEU A 194 8.45 -14.60 3.21
CA LEU A 194 7.49 -13.54 2.86
C LEU A 194 7.59 -13.19 1.37
N SER A 195 8.79 -12.85 0.90
CA SER A 195 9.01 -12.48 -0.51
C SER A 195 8.71 -13.64 -1.46
N GLY A 196 9.01 -14.89 -1.05
CA GLY A 196 8.66 -16.08 -1.81
C GLY A 196 7.14 -16.28 -1.93
N CYS A 197 6.39 -16.05 -0.85
CA CYS A 197 4.93 -16.13 -0.85
C CYS A 197 4.30 -15.07 -1.78
N ILE A 198 4.76 -13.82 -1.70
CA ILE A 198 4.29 -12.74 -2.58
C ILE A 198 4.63 -13.04 -4.04
N ALA A 199 5.83 -13.56 -4.34
CA ALA A 199 6.21 -13.98 -5.69
C ALA A 199 5.32 -15.09 -6.24
N ASP A 200 5.04 -16.12 -5.43
CA ASP A 200 4.18 -17.24 -5.84
C ASP A 200 2.75 -16.77 -6.12
N ALA A 201 2.21 -15.87 -5.28
CA ALA A 201 0.89 -15.27 -5.50
C ALA A 201 0.86 -14.36 -6.74
N THR A 202 1.90 -13.55 -6.96
CA THR A 202 2.04 -12.71 -8.16
C THR A 202 2.08 -13.56 -9.44
N ARG A 203 2.88 -14.64 -9.43
CA ARG A 203 2.97 -15.55 -10.58
C ARG A 203 1.63 -16.23 -10.88
N GLN A 204 0.91 -16.68 -9.85
CA GLN A 204 -0.43 -17.26 -10.04
C GLN A 204 -1.43 -16.22 -10.57
N ALA A 205 -1.38 -14.98 -10.08
CA ALA A 205 -2.24 -13.90 -10.58
C ALA A 205 -1.94 -13.58 -12.05
N LEU A 206 -0.66 -13.54 -12.44
CA LEU A 206 -0.27 -13.31 -13.85
C LEU A 206 -0.62 -14.47 -14.79
N MET A 207 -0.81 -15.70 -14.26
CA MET A 207 -1.40 -16.79 -15.05
C MET A 207 -2.91 -16.57 -15.32
N LEU A 208 -3.63 -15.95 -14.38
CA LEU A 208 -5.04 -15.61 -14.52
C LEU A 208 -5.25 -14.32 -15.33
N TYR A 209 -4.33 -13.38 -15.24
CA TYR A 209 -4.36 -12.05 -15.86
C TYR A 209 -3.06 -11.79 -16.63
N PRO A 210 -2.80 -12.49 -17.74
CA PRO A 210 -1.53 -12.43 -18.45
C PRO A 210 -1.24 -11.03 -19.01
N GLY A 211 0.01 -10.61 -18.89
CA GLY A 211 0.50 -9.35 -19.45
C GLY A 211 0.13 -8.09 -18.66
N LEU A 212 -0.60 -8.18 -17.56
CA LEU A 212 -0.91 -7.00 -16.75
C LEU A 212 0.35 -6.51 -16.01
N PRO A 213 0.59 -5.19 -15.95
CA PRO A 213 1.60 -4.60 -15.10
C PRO A 213 1.31 -4.90 -13.62
N VAL A 214 2.37 -5.01 -12.80
CA VAL A 214 2.25 -5.25 -11.36
C VAL A 214 2.83 -4.07 -10.59
N VAL A 215 1.98 -3.38 -9.83
CA VAL A 215 2.33 -2.22 -9.01
C VAL A 215 2.45 -2.64 -7.55
N PHE A 216 3.49 -2.18 -6.85
CA PHE A 216 3.73 -2.45 -5.43
C PHE A 216 3.72 -1.16 -4.64
N SER A 217 2.91 -1.11 -3.59
CA SER A 217 2.77 0.02 -2.67
C SER A 217 2.80 -0.44 -1.22
N GLY A 218 2.90 0.51 -0.29
CA GLY A 218 2.99 0.27 1.14
C GLY A 218 4.44 0.15 1.63
N GLY A 219 4.63 0.39 2.93
CA GLY A 219 5.97 0.44 3.55
C GLY A 219 6.78 -0.85 3.41
N VAL A 220 6.12 -2.02 3.36
CA VAL A 220 6.78 -3.32 3.18
C VAL A 220 7.34 -3.48 1.77
N ALA A 221 6.75 -2.82 0.76
CA ALA A 221 7.26 -2.82 -0.61
C ALA A 221 8.66 -2.17 -0.75
N SER A 222 9.13 -1.46 0.28
CA SER A 222 10.50 -0.91 0.33
C SER A 222 11.55 -1.94 0.74
N ASN A 223 11.15 -3.13 1.22
CA ASN A 223 12.08 -4.17 1.65
C ASN A 223 12.96 -4.64 0.49
N SER A 224 14.28 -4.72 0.72
CA SER A 224 15.25 -5.00 -0.34
C SER A 224 15.15 -6.41 -0.90
N LEU A 225 14.93 -7.42 -0.05
CA LEU A 225 14.79 -8.81 -0.50
C LEU A 225 13.48 -9.03 -1.27
N LEU A 226 12.42 -8.34 -0.87
CA LEU A 226 11.17 -8.34 -1.63
C LEU A 226 11.39 -7.73 -3.01
N ARG A 227 12.02 -6.55 -3.10
CA ARG A 227 12.31 -5.88 -4.38
C ARG A 227 13.18 -6.74 -5.29
N GLU A 228 14.25 -7.32 -4.76
CA GLU A 228 15.09 -8.25 -5.49
C GLU A 228 14.28 -9.43 -6.05
N ARG A 229 13.45 -10.04 -5.21
CA ARG A 229 12.64 -11.19 -5.60
C ARG A 229 11.58 -10.85 -6.65
N MET A 230 10.99 -9.67 -6.56
CA MET A 230 9.96 -9.22 -7.53
C MET A 230 10.57 -8.85 -8.88
N GLY A 231 11.87 -8.66 -9.00
CA GLY A 231 12.54 -8.29 -10.27
C GLY A 231 12.18 -9.18 -11.46
N GLU A 232 11.84 -10.45 -11.22
CA GLU A 232 11.38 -11.38 -12.26
C GLU A 232 10.06 -10.96 -12.97
N PHE A 233 9.26 -10.05 -12.38
CA PHE A 233 7.96 -9.61 -12.89
C PHE A 233 7.99 -8.22 -13.53
N SER A 234 9.15 -7.60 -13.71
CA SER A 234 9.26 -6.20 -14.16
C SER A 234 8.37 -5.25 -13.33
N PRO A 235 8.54 -5.23 -12.00
CA PRO A 235 7.62 -4.57 -11.08
C PRO A 235 7.70 -3.06 -11.17
N ILE A 236 6.57 -2.40 -10.88
CA ILE A 236 6.46 -0.97 -10.67
C ILE A 236 6.36 -0.72 -9.17
N PHE A 237 7.32 0.00 -8.58
CA PHE A 237 7.29 0.33 -7.16
C PHE A 237 6.93 1.78 -6.94
N ALA A 238 5.91 2.02 -6.12
CA ALA A 238 5.61 3.35 -5.59
C ALA A 238 6.75 3.83 -4.67
N GLU A 239 6.95 5.15 -4.62
CA GLU A 239 7.90 5.73 -3.67
C GLU A 239 7.39 5.57 -2.23
N PRO A 240 8.26 5.19 -1.27
CA PRO A 240 7.85 4.92 0.11
C PRO A 240 7.15 6.09 0.80
N GLN A 241 7.55 7.32 0.51
CA GLN A 241 6.97 8.53 1.11
C GLN A 241 5.49 8.72 0.77
N TYR A 242 5.01 8.19 -0.35
CA TYR A 242 3.60 8.25 -0.78
C TYR A 242 2.82 6.98 -0.46
N SER A 243 3.45 6.04 0.25
CA SER A 243 2.81 4.77 0.65
C SER A 243 2.06 4.84 1.98
N THR A 244 2.13 5.98 2.69
CA THR A 244 1.35 6.28 3.90
C THR A 244 0.11 7.10 3.56
N ASP A 245 -0.77 7.33 4.54
CA ASP A 245 -1.94 8.19 4.37
C ASP A 245 -1.52 9.58 3.89
N ASN A 246 -2.07 10.00 2.76
CA ASN A 246 -1.78 11.28 2.13
C ASN A 246 -2.99 11.78 1.34
N ALA A 247 -3.01 13.07 1.00
CA ALA A 247 -4.03 13.69 0.17
C ALA A 247 -3.62 13.78 -1.32
N MET A 248 -2.38 13.39 -1.65
CA MET A 248 -1.84 13.52 -3.02
C MET A 248 -2.69 12.75 -4.03
N GLY A 249 -3.06 11.51 -3.71
CA GLY A 249 -3.80 10.68 -4.65
C GLY A 249 -5.18 11.22 -4.99
N VAL A 250 -5.93 11.77 -4.04
CA VAL A 250 -7.24 12.38 -4.35
C VAL A 250 -7.08 13.71 -5.11
N ALA A 251 -6.00 14.44 -4.89
CA ALA A 251 -5.68 15.62 -5.69
C ALA A 251 -5.34 15.25 -7.15
N VAL A 252 -4.54 14.19 -7.34
CA VAL A 252 -4.24 13.62 -8.68
C VAL A 252 -5.52 13.19 -9.39
N LEU A 253 -6.41 12.47 -8.70
CA LEU A 253 -7.69 12.05 -9.30
C LEU A 253 -8.58 13.24 -9.65
N ALA A 254 -8.61 14.31 -8.83
CA ALA A 254 -9.34 15.51 -9.15
C ALA A 254 -8.76 16.21 -10.39
N ALA A 255 -7.43 16.30 -10.50
CA ALA A 255 -6.76 16.85 -11.68
C ALA A 255 -7.10 16.05 -12.95
N VAL A 256 -7.11 14.72 -12.88
CA VAL A 256 -7.52 13.85 -14.00
C VAL A 256 -8.99 14.09 -14.41
N GLN A 257 -9.89 14.38 -13.45
CA GLN A 257 -11.29 14.73 -13.77
C GLN A 257 -11.40 16.06 -14.50
N GLU A 258 -10.48 16.99 -14.24
CA GLU A 258 -10.39 18.27 -14.95
C GLU A 258 -9.66 18.21 -16.28
N GLY A 259 -9.16 17.04 -16.67
CA GLY A 259 -8.43 16.83 -17.93
C GLY A 259 -6.97 17.30 -17.92
N LEU A 260 -6.38 17.42 -16.71
CA LEU A 260 -4.99 17.84 -16.47
C LEU A 260 -4.05 16.64 -16.38
#